data_e35fa5d74085c9118851e1511393b10b
#
_entry.id   e35fa5d74085c9118851e1511393b10b
#
_cell.length_a   1.000
_cell.length_b   1.000
_cell.length_c   1.000
_cell.angle_alpha   90.00
_cell.angle_beta   90.00
_cell.angle_gamma   90.00
#
_symmetry.space_group_name_H-M   'P 1'
#
loop_
_entity.id
_entity.type
_entity.pdbx_description
1 polymer ?
#
loop_
_entity_poly.entity_id
_entity_poly.type
_entity_poly.pdbx_seq_one_letter_code
_entity_poly.pdbx_strand_id
1 'polypeptide(L)'
;MFDARHGSQLLQKMFQTVESIIHLIDKDDMSKYLLFLEDVFPYIEKYHYQKGMKEIIRELKQLLKGNNHGTSSDRALLLDYQATMETKPEKAIKLEKEALAQIKETTDGNAHLVSNLHANLGGLYRINGQTEFAKGHMEKGILLLEQYKLLYTNDSIPQINNYAA
;
A
#
# COMPACT_ATOMS: atom_id res chain seq x y z
N MET A 1 -22.82 -25.74 -3.07
CA MET A 1 -22.37 -25.31 -1.73
C MET A 1 -20.84 -25.24 -1.76
N PHE A 2 -20.26 -24.05 -1.80
CA PHE A 2 -18.79 -23.91 -1.79
C PHE A 2 -18.31 -24.31 -0.38
N ASP A 3 -17.49 -25.34 -0.31
CA ASP A 3 -16.95 -25.80 0.97
C ASP A 3 -15.89 -24.80 1.45
N ALA A 4 -16.17 -24.10 2.55
CA ALA A 4 -15.29 -23.11 3.16
C ALA A 4 -13.88 -23.66 3.49
N ARG A 5 -13.76 -24.97 3.69
CA ARG A 5 -12.46 -25.64 3.91
C ARG A 5 -11.61 -25.67 2.63
N HIS A 6 -12.22 -25.91 1.47
CA HIS A 6 -11.50 -25.88 0.19
C HIS A 6 -11.00 -24.47 -0.17
N GLY A 7 -11.81 -23.44 0.11
CA GLY A 7 -11.39 -22.05 -0.08
C GLY A 7 -10.19 -21.68 0.78
N SER A 8 -10.19 -22.07 2.04
CA SER A 8 -9.07 -21.83 2.97
C SER A 8 -7.78 -22.54 2.54
N GLN A 9 -7.88 -23.79 2.08
CA GLN A 9 -6.71 -24.55 1.61
C GLN A 9 -6.12 -23.97 0.32
N LEU A 10 -6.97 -23.49 -0.60
CA LEU A 10 -6.54 -22.86 -1.84
C LEU A 10 -5.78 -21.55 -1.55
N LEU A 11 -6.34 -20.71 -0.69
CA LEU A 11 -5.69 -19.48 -0.23
C LEU A 11 -4.33 -19.78 0.41
N GLN A 12 -4.26 -20.76 1.30
CA GLN A 12 -3.00 -21.13 1.94
C GLN A 12 -1.94 -21.59 0.92
N LYS A 13 -2.31 -22.37 -0.09
CA LYS A 13 -1.41 -22.74 -1.19
C LYS A 13 -0.96 -21.54 -2.02
N MET A 14 -1.87 -20.62 -2.34
CA MET A 14 -1.51 -19.39 -3.05
C MET A 14 -0.48 -18.57 -2.26
N PHE A 15 -0.67 -18.40 -0.96
CA PHE A 15 0.28 -17.68 -0.12
C PHE A 15 1.64 -18.38 -0.01
N GLN A 16 1.67 -19.70 0.09
CA GLN A 16 2.94 -20.46 0.04
C GLN A 16 3.66 -20.27 -1.28
N THR A 17 2.92 -20.17 -2.40
CA THR A 17 3.49 -19.88 -3.71
C THR A 17 4.06 -18.47 -3.76
N VAL A 18 3.34 -17.46 -3.24
CA VAL A 18 3.82 -16.08 -3.14
C VAL A 18 5.08 -15.99 -2.27
N GLU A 19 5.09 -16.63 -1.10
CA GLU A 19 6.27 -16.71 -0.22
C GLU A 19 7.46 -17.32 -0.97
N SER A 20 7.23 -18.40 -1.73
CA SER A 20 8.29 -19.05 -2.53
C SER A 20 8.81 -18.14 -3.64
N ILE A 21 7.93 -17.42 -4.34
CA ILE A 21 8.31 -16.47 -5.39
C ILE A 21 9.13 -15.32 -4.80
N ILE A 22 8.75 -14.77 -3.65
CA ILE A 22 9.50 -13.72 -2.94
C ILE A 22 10.96 -14.14 -2.71
N HIS A 23 11.19 -15.42 -2.41
CA HIS A 23 12.54 -15.95 -2.21
C HIS A 23 13.32 -16.23 -3.50
N LEU A 24 12.62 -16.38 -4.63
CA LEU A 24 13.22 -16.69 -5.93
C LEU A 24 13.50 -15.45 -6.79
N ILE A 25 12.86 -14.32 -6.50
CA ILE A 25 13.09 -13.07 -7.24
C ILE A 25 14.51 -12.62 -6.98
N ASP A 26 15.22 -12.29 -8.07
CA ASP A 26 16.54 -11.72 -8.03
C ASP A 26 16.49 -10.38 -7.28
N LYS A 27 17.04 -10.39 -6.07
CA LYS A 27 17.07 -9.22 -5.19
C LYS A 27 18.02 -8.12 -5.68
N ASP A 28 18.82 -8.41 -6.69
CA ASP A 28 19.69 -7.42 -7.33
C ASP A 28 18.89 -6.51 -8.29
N ASP A 29 17.70 -6.97 -8.78
CA ASP A 29 16.78 -6.13 -9.53
C ASP A 29 15.66 -5.59 -8.62
N MET A 30 16.00 -4.62 -7.81
CA MET A 30 15.12 -3.95 -6.85
C MET A 30 13.80 -3.47 -7.50
N SER A 31 13.87 -2.94 -8.71
CA SER A 31 12.69 -2.37 -9.39
C SER A 31 11.64 -3.44 -9.71
N LYS A 32 12.06 -4.61 -10.19
CA LYS A 32 11.14 -5.74 -10.44
C LYS A 32 10.56 -6.30 -9.16
N TYR A 33 11.37 -6.36 -8.10
CA TYR A 33 10.92 -6.84 -6.81
C TYR A 33 9.85 -5.93 -6.20
N LEU A 34 10.04 -4.61 -6.28
CA LEU A 34 9.06 -3.63 -5.81
C LEU A 34 7.75 -3.70 -6.60
N LEU A 35 7.82 -3.76 -7.93
CA LEU A 35 6.63 -3.95 -8.77
C LEU A 35 5.86 -5.22 -8.39
N PHE A 36 6.56 -6.32 -8.17
CA PHE A 36 5.92 -7.56 -7.72
C PHE A 36 5.22 -7.40 -6.35
N LEU A 37 5.84 -6.67 -5.40
CA LEU A 37 5.24 -6.43 -4.10
C LEU A 37 4.03 -5.50 -4.19
N GLU A 38 4.07 -4.49 -5.04
CA GLU A 38 2.93 -3.61 -5.32
C GLU A 38 1.74 -4.40 -5.88
N ASP A 39 1.99 -5.33 -6.79
CA ASP A 39 0.95 -6.17 -7.39
C ASP A 39 0.35 -7.16 -6.39
N VAL A 40 1.16 -7.71 -5.50
CA VAL A 40 0.76 -8.78 -4.58
C VAL A 40 0.15 -8.27 -3.28
N PHE A 41 0.62 -7.14 -2.78
CA PHE A 41 0.21 -6.62 -1.47
C PHE A 41 -1.30 -6.40 -1.33
N PRO A 42 -2.03 -5.81 -2.32
CA PRO A 42 -3.47 -5.63 -2.22
C PRO A 42 -4.25 -6.94 -2.07
N TYR A 43 -3.77 -8.02 -2.69
CA TYR A 43 -4.40 -9.34 -2.54
C TYR A 43 -4.15 -9.93 -1.16
N ILE A 44 -2.94 -9.79 -0.64
CA ILE A 44 -2.57 -10.25 0.70
C ILE A 44 -3.37 -9.48 1.75
N GLU A 45 -3.49 -8.17 1.60
CA GLU A 45 -4.29 -7.28 2.45
C GLU A 45 -5.77 -7.68 2.43
N LYS A 46 -6.36 -7.81 1.23
CA LYS A 46 -7.78 -8.18 1.05
C LYS A 46 -8.16 -9.46 1.79
N TYR A 47 -7.27 -10.43 1.85
CA TYR A 47 -7.50 -11.69 2.54
C TYR A 47 -6.97 -11.70 3.98
N HIS A 48 -6.55 -10.54 4.49
CA HIS A 48 -6.02 -10.38 5.85
C HIS A 48 -4.90 -11.37 6.19
N TYR A 49 -4.04 -11.69 5.21
CA TYR A 49 -2.94 -12.63 5.43
C TYR A 49 -1.78 -11.94 6.15
N GLN A 50 -1.96 -11.75 7.44
CA GLN A 50 -1.05 -11.02 8.34
C GLN A 50 0.40 -11.52 8.30
N LYS A 51 0.61 -12.82 8.14
CA LYS A 51 1.95 -13.41 8.06
C LYS A 51 2.66 -12.94 6.78
N GLY A 52 1.98 -13.01 5.63
CA GLY A 52 2.54 -12.56 4.35
C GLY A 52 2.85 -11.07 4.35
N MET A 53 1.95 -10.24 4.90
CA MET A 53 2.20 -8.79 5.03
C MET A 53 3.45 -8.51 5.86
N LYS A 54 3.62 -9.17 7.00
CA LYS A 54 4.82 -9.02 7.85
C LYS A 54 6.09 -9.43 7.14
N GLU A 55 6.02 -10.50 6.35
CA GLU A 55 7.14 -10.99 5.56
C GLU A 55 7.58 -9.96 4.51
N ILE A 56 6.64 -9.45 3.72
CA ILE A 56 6.88 -8.39 2.72
C ILE A 56 7.52 -7.16 3.37
N ILE A 57 6.95 -6.66 4.45
CA ILE A 57 7.48 -5.51 5.17
C ILE A 57 8.90 -5.79 5.67
N ARG A 58 9.19 -6.99 6.15
CA ARG A 58 10.53 -7.39 6.60
C ARG A 58 11.53 -7.37 5.44
N GLU A 59 11.18 -7.96 4.31
CA GLU A 59 12.03 -8.01 3.11
C GLU A 59 12.30 -6.60 2.59
N LEU A 60 11.28 -5.75 2.45
CA LEU A 60 11.44 -4.36 2.04
C LEU A 60 12.38 -3.59 2.98
N LYS A 61 12.23 -3.77 4.30
CA LYS A 61 13.12 -3.14 5.28
C LYS A 61 14.57 -3.57 5.10
N GLN A 62 14.81 -4.84 4.82
CA GLN A 62 16.17 -5.36 4.60
C GLN A 62 16.78 -4.80 3.32
N LEU A 63 16.01 -4.79 2.23
CA LEU A 63 16.44 -4.25 0.94
C LEU A 63 16.80 -2.77 1.04
N LEU A 64 15.92 -1.97 1.65
CA LEU A 64 16.15 -0.53 1.80
C LEU A 64 17.28 -0.17 2.79
N LYS A 65 17.66 -1.08 3.69
CA LYS A 65 18.85 -0.90 4.56
C LYS A 65 20.15 -1.24 3.87
N GLY A 66 20.15 -2.29 3.04
CA GLY A 66 21.36 -2.81 2.38
C GLY A 66 21.81 -1.99 1.19
N ASN A 67 20.88 -1.36 0.50
CA ASN A 67 21.13 -0.61 -0.72
C ASN A 67 20.87 0.89 -0.51
N ASN A 68 21.89 1.71 -0.72
CA ASN A 68 21.74 3.17 -0.81
C ASN A 68 20.87 3.62 -2.02
N HIS A 69 20.26 2.66 -2.73
CA HIS A 69 19.53 2.88 -3.98
C HIS A 69 18.00 3.01 -3.83
N GLY A 70 17.43 2.83 -2.63
CA GLY A 70 16.00 3.02 -2.42
C GLY A 70 15.57 4.47 -2.69
N THR A 71 14.56 4.65 -3.54
CA THR A 71 13.97 5.95 -3.84
C THR A 71 13.14 6.49 -2.69
N SER A 72 12.72 7.75 -2.78
CA SER A 72 11.75 8.33 -1.83
C SER A 72 10.41 7.60 -1.88
N SER A 73 9.98 7.17 -3.07
CA SER A 73 8.74 6.40 -3.25
C SER A 73 8.82 5.04 -2.59
N ASP A 74 9.95 4.33 -2.69
CA ASP A 74 10.12 3.02 -2.04
C ASP A 74 10.04 3.12 -0.50
N ARG A 75 10.60 4.19 0.06
CA ARG A 75 10.50 4.46 1.50
C ARG A 75 9.09 4.83 1.92
N ALA A 76 8.39 5.61 1.10
CA ALA A 76 6.99 5.96 1.33
C ALA A 76 6.10 4.71 1.28
N LEU A 77 6.28 3.85 0.28
CA LEU A 77 5.57 2.57 0.16
C LEU A 77 5.76 1.66 1.37
N LEU A 78 6.99 1.55 1.86
CA LEU A 78 7.27 0.77 3.08
C LEU A 78 6.51 1.31 4.29
N LEU A 79 6.42 2.64 4.45
CA LEU A 79 5.70 3.27 5.55
C LEU A 79 4.19 3.06 5.42
N ASP A 80 3.65 3.13 4.22
CA ASP A 80 2.25 2.82 3.88
C ASP A 80 1.89 1.38 4.29
N TYR A 81 2.70 0.40 3.87
CA TYR A 81 2.49 -1.00 4.27
C TYR A 81 2.59 -1.21 5.78
N GLN A 82 3.44 -0.45 6.48
CA GLN A 82 3.49 -0.50 7.94
C GLN A 82 2.24 0.12 8.58
N ALA A 83 1.70 1.20 7.99
CA ALA A 83 0.47 1.84 8.44
C ALA A 83 -0.73 0.89 8.31
N THR A 84 -0.84 0.15 7.21
CA THR A 84 -1.88 -0.87 6.99
C THR A 84 -1.87 -1.97 8.05
N MET A 85 -0.69 -2.30 8.59
CA MET A 85 -0.54 -3.32 9.66
C MET A 85 -0.76 -2.77 11.07
N GLU A 86 -0.89 -1.45 11.21
CA GLU A 86 -1.04 -0.84 12.53
C GLU A 86 -2.50 -0.91 13.00
N THR A 87 -2.71 -1.29 14.24
CA THR A 87 -4.05 -1.42 14.83
C THR A 87 -4.55 -0.13 15.48
N LYS A 88 -3.66 0.81 15.74
CA LYS A 88 -4.00 2.10 16.38
C LYS A 88 -4.06 3.21 15.32
N PRO A 89 -5.23 3.82 15.07
CA PRO A 89 -5.38 4.84 14.04
C PRO A 89 -4.37 5.99 14.14
N GLU A 90 -4.04 6.45 15.35
CA GLU A 90 -3.10 7.54 15.54
C GLU A 90 -1.68 7.19 15.08
N LYS A 91 -1.27 5.93 15.28
CA LYS A 91 0.03 5.45 14.80
C LYS A 91 0.04 5.26 13.29
N ALA A 92 -1.04 4.71 12.72
CA ALA A 92 -1.20 4.59 11.28
C ALA A 92 -1.16 5.97 10.60
N ILE A 93 -1.91 6.96 11.12
CA ILE A 93 -1.86 8.35 10.64
C ILE A 93 -0.44 8.92 10.67
N LYS A 94 0.33 8.63 11.72
CA LYS A 94 1.72 9.09 11.82
C LYS A 94 2.58 8.49 10.72
N LEU A 95 2.49 7.19 10.49
CA LEU A 95 3.22 6.49 9.43
C LEU A 95 2.86 7.02 8.03
N GLU A 96 1.58 7.22 7.74
CA GLU A 96 1.13 7.78 6.46
C GLU A 96 1.64 9.22 6.24
N LYS A 97 1.67 10.04 7.27
CA LYS A 97 2.28 11.38 7.19
C LYS A 97 3.78 11.31 6.94
N GLU A 98 4.47 10.40 7.59
CA GLU A 98 5.88 10.16 7.37
C GLU A 98 6.13 9.67 5.94
N ALA A 99 5.24 8.83 5.38
CA ALA A 99 5.28 8.40 3.99
C ALA A 99 5.17 9.58 3.01
N LEU A 100 4.16 10.43 3.18
CA LEU A 100 4.03 11.65 2.37
C LEU A 100 5.26 12.56 2.47
N ALA A 101 5.86 12.68 3.65
CA ALA A 101 7.05 13.51 3.86
C ALA A 101 8.31 12.98 3.15
N GLN A 102 8.35 11.69 2.75
CA GLN A 102 9.42 11.16 1.92
C GLN A 102 9.38 11.72 0.49
N ILE A 103 8.21 12.09 -0.01
CA ILE A 103 7.99 12.51 -1.39
C ILE A 103 8.03 14.03 -1.44
N LYS A 104 9.11 14.58 -2.01
CA LYS A 104 9.32 16.04 -2.11
C LYS A 104 8.49 16.66 -3.22
N GLU A 105 8.26 15.91 -4.29
CA GLU A 105 7.55 16.36 -5.48
C GLU A 105 6.69 15.23 -6.05
N THR A 106 5.46 15.57 -6.41
CA THR A 106 4.57 14.63 -7.09
C THR A 106 4.83 14.69 -8.58
N THR A 107 5.09 13.56 -9.19
CA THR A 107 5.36 13.37 -10.62
C THR A 107 4.44 12.30 -11.19
N ASP A 108 4.40 12.13 -12.51
CA ASP A 108 3.63 11.05 -13.15
C ASP A 108 3.99 9.67 -12.55
N GLY A 109 5.27 9.45 -12.23
CA GLY A 109 5.75 8.17 -11.72
C GLY A 109 5.36 7.85 -10.27
N ASN A 110 4.93 8.84 -9.47
CA ASN A 110 4.54 8.63 -8.07
C ASN A 110 3.15 9.18 -7.72
N ALA A 111 2.45 9.77 -8.66
CA ALA A 111 1.14 10.41 -8.42
C ALA A 111 0.11 9.43 -7.86
N HIS A 112 0.12 8.18 -8.34
CA HIS A 112 -0.76 7.13 -7.84
C HIS A 112 -0.47 6.81 -6.37
N LEU A 113 0.80 6.63 -6.00
CA LEU A 113 1.21 6.40 -4.60
C LEU A 113 0.80 7.58 -3.71
N VAL A 114 1.05 8.83 -4.13
CA VAL A 114 0.67 10.01 -3.34
C VAL A 114 -0.84 10.12 -3.18
N SER A 115 -1.61 9.81 -4.23
CA SER A 115 -3.07 9.74 -4.14
C SER A 115 -3.54 8.67 -3.14
N ASN A 116 -2.94 7.48 -3.16
CA ASN A 116 -3.22 6.40 -2.21
C ASN A 116 -2.94 6.82 -0.76
N LEU A 117 -1.79 7.43 -0.49
CA LEU A 117 -1.45 7.93 0.84
C LEU A 117 -2.47 8.96 1.35
N HIS A 118 -2.97 9.82 0.45
CA HIS A 118 -4.03 10.76 0.80
C HIS A 118 -5.36 10.03 1.06
N ALA A 119 -5.76 9.05 0.27
CA ALA A 119 -6.97 8.26 0.48
C ALA A 119 -6.92 7.49 1.82
N ASN A 120 -5.78 6.87 2.14
CA ASN A 120 -5.54 6.15 3.39
C ASN A 120 -5.64 7.09 4.60
N LEU A 121 -4.99 8.26 4.54
CA LEU A 121 -5.13 9.30 5.58
C LEU A 121 -6.58 9.74 5.74
N GLY A 122 -7.31 9.93 4.64
CA GLY A 122 -8.72 10.26 4.69
C GLY A 122 -9.54 9.22 5.44
N GLY A 123 -9.34 7.93 5.12
CA GLY A 123 -9.98 6.81 5.82
C GLY A 123 -9.62 6.75 7.31
N LEU A 124 -8.35 6.88 7.64
CA LEU A 124 -7.85 6.85 9.01
C LEU A 124 -8.37 8.03 9.84
N TYR A 125 -8.40 9.23 9.29
CA TYR A 125 -8.97 10.40 9.97
C TYR A 125 -10.48 10.25 10.19
N ARG A 126 -11.21 9.67 9.22
CA ARG A 126 -12.64 9.36 9.38
C ARG A 126 -12.88 8.40 10.54
N ILE A 127 -12.14 7.30 10.61
CA ILE A 127 -12.21 6.32 11.70
C ILE A 127 -11.89 6.98 13.06
N ASN A 128 -10.96 7.93 13.07
CA ASN A 128 -10.56 8.66 14.27
C ASN A 128 -11.47 9.87 14.60
N GLY A 129 -12.62 10.01 13.91
CA GLY A 129 -13.61 11.05 14.14
C GLY A 129 -13.21 12.47 13.69
N GLN A 130 -12.15 12.61 12.90
CA GLN A 130 -11.59 13.89 12.43
C GLN A 130 -12.07 14.20 11.00
N THR A 131 -13.37 14.44 10.85
CA THR A 131 -14.07 14.52 9.55
C THR A 131 -13.51 15.59 8.61
N GLU A 132 -13.16 16.77 9.11
CA GLU A 132 -12.60 17.85 8.27
C GLU A 132 -11.23 17.47 7.67
N PHE A 133 -10.36 16.84 8.48
CA PHE A 133 -9.08 16.33 7.98
C PHE A 133 -9.30 15.20 6.97
N ALA A 134 -10.26 14.30 7.24
CA ALA A 134 -10.61 13.23 6.33
C ALA A 134 -11.01 13.77 4.96
N LYS A 135 -11.95 14.72 4.93
CA LYS A 135 -12.42 15.38 3.71
C LYS A 135 -11.26 16.03 2.95
N GLY A 136 -10.44 16.85 3.61
CA GLY A 136 -9.34 17.54 2.96
C GLY A 136 -8.30 16.60 2.34
N HIS A 137 -8.04 15.44 2.95
CA HIS A 137 -7.14 14.45 2.39
C HIS A 137 -7.77 13.70 1.21
N MET A 138 -9.03 13.27 1.31
CA MET A 138 -9.74 12.61 0.22
C MET A 138 -9.84 13.50 -1.03
N GLU A 139 -10.18 14.78 -0.87
CA GLU A 139 -10.21 15.76 -1.97
C GLU A 139 -8.86 15.88 -2.66
N LYS A 140 -7.77 15.96 -1.88
CA LYS A 140 -6.40 16.01 -2.44
C LYS A 140 -6.06 14.77 -3.24
N GLY A 141 -6.41 13.59 -2.76
CA GLY A 141 -6.19 12.34 -3.48
C GLY A 141 -6.90 12.33 -4.84
N ILE A 142 -8.16 12.73 -4.89
CA ILE A 142 -8.93 12.79 -6.14
C ILE A 142 -8.37 13.84 -7.09
N LEU A 143 -8.04 15.03 -6.61
CA LEU A 143 -7.43 16.08 -7.45
C LEU A 143 -6.13 15.62 -8.09
N LEU A 144 -5.32 14.83 -7.40
CA LEU A 144 -4.11 14.24 -7.98
C LEU A 144 -4.45 13.24 -9.09
N LEU A 145 -5.44 12.36 -8.89
CA LEU A 145 -5.88 11.42 -9.94
C LEU A 145 -6.39 12.15 -11.19
N GLU A 146 -7.12 13.25 -11.01
CA GLU A 146 -7.59 14.11 -12.12
C GLU A 146 -6.41 14.78 -12.83
N GLN A 147 -5.52 15.42 -12.08
CA GLN A 147 -4.37 16.15 -12.60
C GLN A 147 -3.48 15.29 -13.48
N TYR A 148 -3.23 14.03 -13.02
CA TYR A 148 -2.37 13.08 -13.72
C TYR A 148 -3.13 12.11 -14.63
N LYS A 149 -4.44 12.34 -14.87
CA LYS A 149 -5.31 11.52 -15.74
C LYS A 149 -5.40 10.05 -15.33
N LEU A 150 -5.31 9.79 -14.05
CA LEU A 150 -5.36 8.43 -13.46
C LEU A 150 -6.76 8.03 -12.98
N LEU A 151 -7.75 8.93 -13.07
CA LEU A 151 -9.06 8.77 -12.45
C LEU A 151 -9.84 7.54 -12.95
N TYR A 152 -9.59 7.11 -14.18
CA TYR A 152 -10.30 5.99 -14.83
C TYR A 152 -9.41 4.75 -15.00
N THR A 153 -8.32 4.65 -14.31
CA THR A 153 -7.50 3.45 -14.27
C THR A 153 -8.07 2.44 -13.27
N ASN A 154 -7.82 1.15 -13.47
CA ASN A 154 -8.26 0.12 -12.53
C ASN A 154 -7.71 0.35 -11.12
N ASP A 155 -6.54 0.98 -11.02
CA ASP A 155 -5.84 1.24 -9.76
C ASP A 155 -6.47 2.41 -8.97
N SER A 156 -7.27 3.27 -9.61
CA SER A 156 -7.95 4.39 -8.94
C SER A 156 -9.29 4.01 -8.29
N ILE A 157 -9.86 2.84 -8.60
CA ILE A 157 -11.16 2.39 -8.07
C ILE A 157 -11.21 2.36 -6.54
N PRO A 158 -10.18 1.83 -5.83
CA PRO A 158 -10.19 1.82 -4.36
C PRO A 158 -10.25 3.22 -3.75
N GLN A 159 -9.54 4.21 -4.32
CA GLN A 159 -9.52 5.58 -3.82
C GLN A 159 -10.89 6.25 -4.01
N ILE A 160 -11.51 6.06 -5.18
CA ILE A 160 -12.84 6.60 -5.49
C ILE A 160 -13.88 6.01 -4.54
N ASN A 161 -13.83 4.70 -4.27
CA ASN A 161 -14.74 4.03 -3.35
C ASN A 161 -14.57 4.53 -1.91
N ASN A 162 -13.35 4.77 -1.47
CA ASN A 162 -13.08 5.34 -0.14
C ASN A 162 -13.63 6.76 0.00
N TYR A 163 -13.65 7.54 -1.08
CA TYR A 163 -14.22 8.88 -1.10
C TYR A 163 -15.76 8.86 -1.06
N ALA A 164 -16.39 7.89 -1.72
CA ALA A 164 -17.84 7.79 -1.83
C ALA A 164 -18.52 7.20 -0.57
N ALA A 165 -17.76 6.57 0.32
CA ALA A 165 -18.24 5.92 1.55
C ALA A 165 -18.21 6.87 2.76
#